data_9e2d399a6f268672496a713c298302dd
#
_entry.id   9e2d399a6f268672496a713c298302dd
#
_cell.length_a   1.000
_cell.length_b   1.000
_cell.length_c   1.000
_cell.angle_alpha   90.00
_cell.angle_beta   90.00
_cell.angle_gamma   90.00
#
_symmetry.space_group_name_H-M   'P 1'
#
loop_
_entity.id
_entity.type
_entity.pdbx_description
1 polymer ?
#
loop_
_entity_poly.entity_id
_entity_poly.type
_entity_poly.pdbx_seq_one_letter_code
_entity_poly.pdbx_strand_id
1 'polypeptide(L)'
;DKFKKICYNSFMDIIISSLVLWIAPVSLLWVVLTSKWLNARARAAGRLAEGIAWVSVACATVATALWVLFAKSPVEATITSAHWIGIRLDALSAIILLLVCFMGAIILRFSKNYLAGDEKQGHFFKWMCVTLGAVIAMVLAPGLVQFVLAWIATSLGLHKLLIYFPDRLGTLLSSRKKSLFNRVGDLCLIVAFSGIYTIYGVQDLGHIFEAVRFEGSLLGNHAWIGWLIIFGAILKSAQFPFHTWLPDTMGAPTPVSALMHAGIINGGGYLVVRMSPVLVHTPGALHVLAIVGAITAVYASMVMLSQTSVKRALAYSTIAQMGFMLLQCGLGAFHLAVLHLVAHSLYKGHAFLSCGSA
;
A
#
# COMPACT_ATOMS: atom_id res chain seq x y z
N ASP A 1 -19.87 33.95 -19.48
CA ASP A 1 -20.28 33.44 -18.17
C ASP A 1 -19.96 31.94 -17.95
N LYS A 2 -20.16 31.09 -18.97
CA LYS A 2 -19.78 29.66 -18.91
C LYS A 2 -18.26 29.45 -18.76
N PHE A 3 -17.43 30.24 -19.43
CA PHE A 3 -15.97 30.14 -19.37
C PHE A 3 -15.42 30.56 -17.99
N LYS A 4 -15.95 31.63 -17.40
CA LYS A 4 -15.61 32.02 -16.02
C LYS A 4 -16.01 30.98 -14.98
N LYS A 5 -17.15 30.32 -15.16
CA LYS A 5 -17.63 29.27 -14.28
C LYS A 5 -16.80 28.00 -14.40
N ILE A 6 -16.32 27.66 -15.60
CA ILE A 6 -15.40 26.51 -15.83
C ILE A 6 -14.04 26.79 -15.23
N CYS A 7 -13.46 27.98 -15.42
CA CYS A 7 -12.17 28.35 -14.81
C CYS A 7 -12.27 28.47 -13.28
N TYR A 8 -13.36 28.99 -12.73
CA TYR A 8 -13.56 29.12 -11.29
C TYR A 8 -13.75 27.74 -10.61
N ASN A 9 -14.51 26.84 -11.22
CA ASN A 9 -14.66 25.48 -10.71
C ASN A 9 -13.33 24.73 -10.77
N SER A 10 -12.59 24.80 -11.88
CA SER A 10 -11.28 24.14 -12.02
C SER A 10 -10.25 24.64 -10.99
N PHE A 11 -10.25 25.94 -10.65
CA PHE A 11 -9.34 26.52 -9.68
C PHE A 11 -9.70 26.15 -8.23
N MET A 12 -10.98 26.18 -7.88
CA MET A 12 -11.45 25.75 -6.55
C MET A 12 -11.25 24.27 -6.33
N ASP A 13 -11.48 23.42 -7.34
CA ASP A 13 -11.29 21.97 -7.27
C ASP A 13 -9.82 21.60 -7.03
N ILE A 14 -8.88 22.30 -7.66
CA ILE A 14 -7.45 22.09 -7.48
C ILE A 14 -6.99 22.51 -6.08
N ILE A 15 -7.48 23.64 -5.57
CA ILE A 15 -7.06 24.13 -4.23
C ILE A 15 -7.66 23.28 -3.13
N ILE A 16 -8.93 22.94 -3.19
CA ILE A 16 -9.61 22.19 -2.13
C ILE A 16 -9.09 20.75 -2.10
N SER A 17 -8.96 20.10 -3.25
CA SER A 17 -8.46 18.73 -3.32
C SER A 17 -6.99 18.64 -2.88
N SER A 18 -6.15 19.57 -3.29
CA SER A 18 -4.73 19.57 -2.91
C SER A 18 -4.51 19.85 -1.44
N LEU A 19 -5.15 20.87 -0.86
CA LEU A 19 -5.00 21.20 0.56
C LEU A 19 -5.49 20.07 1.47
N VAL A 20 -6.68 19.53 1.18
CA VAL A 20 -7.29 18.47 2.00
C VAL A 20 -6.47 17.18 1.91
N LEU A 21 -5.93 16.83 0.74
CA LEU A 21 -5.14 15.61 0.54
C LEU A 21 -3.76 15.68 1.20
N TRP A 22 -3.15 16.88 1.30
CA TRP A 22 -1.87 17.05 2.00
C TRP A 22 -1.97 16.92 3.51
N ILE A 23 -3.15 17.16 4.10
CA ILE A 23 -3.34 17.05 5.55
C ILE A 23 -3.03 15.62 6.04
N ALA A 24 -3.44 14.58 5.32
CA ALA A 24 -3.22 13.19 5.74
C ALA A 24 -1.72 12.82 5.87
N PRO A 25 -0.86 12.97 4.85
CA PRO A 25 0.56 12.64 4.96
C PRO A 25 1.33 13.61 5.88
N VAL A 26 0.99 14.91 5.86
CA VAL A 26 1.68 15.91 6.69
C VAL A 26 1.38 15.73 8.16
N SER A 27 0.14 15.44 8.52
CA SER A 27 -0.25 15.18 9.91
C SER A 27 0.41 13.93 10.49
N LEU A 28 0.58 12.88 9.68
CA LEU A 28 1.33 11.69 10.09
C LEU A 28 2.83 11.97 10.25
N LEU A 29 3.43 12.82 9.40
CA LEU A 29 4.81 13.29 9.56
C LEU A 29 5.00 14.08 10.86
N TRP A 30 4.00 14.85 11.29
CA TRP A 30 4.04 15.60 12.56
C TRP A 30 4.25 14.66 13.75
N VAL A 31 3.60 13.49 13.79
CA VAL A 31 3.83 12.47 14.83
C VAL A 31 5.28 11.99 14.83
N VAL A 32 5.89 11.87 13.65
CA VAL A 32 7.29 11.45 13.52
C VAL A 32 8.24 12.50 14.07
N LEU A 33 8.03 13.77 13.74
CA LEU A 33 8.86 14.89 14.20
C LEU A 33 8.80 15.08 15.72
N THR A 34 7.61 14.89 16.30
CA THR A 34 7.39 15.01 17.75
C THR A 34 7.72 13.75 18.53
N SER A 35 8.21 12.69 17.88
CA SER A 35 8.42 11.35 18.48
C SER A 35 9.33 11.35 19.72
N LYS A 36 10.38 12.18 19.78
CA LYS A 36 11.26 12.27 20.94
C LYS A 36 10.52 12.79 22.17
N TRP A 37 9.68 13.80 21.99
CA TRP A 37 8.83 14.36 23.05
C TRP A 37 7.70 13.39 23.44
N LEU A 38 7.14 12.68 22.47
CA LEU A 38 6.08 11.70 22.66
C LEU A 38 6.55 10.43 23.39
N ASN A 39 7.83 10.04 23.28
CA ASN A 39 8.39 8.92 24.05
C ASN A 39 8.35 9.19 25.55
N ALA A 40 8.53 10.45 25.99
CA ALA A 40 8.39 10.83 27.38
C ALA A 40 6.92 10.86 27.87
N ARG A 41 5.95 10.82 26.96
CA ARG A 41 4.50 10.93 27.24
C ARG A 41 3.69 9.90 26.42
N ALA A 42 3.93 8.63 26.66
CA ALA A 42 3.38 7.51 25.88
C ALA A 42 1.84 7.56 25.70
N ARG A 43 1.08 7.94 26.74
CA ARG A 43 -0.40 8.10 26.65
C ARG A 43 -0.81 9.24 25.71
N ALA A 44 -0.03 10.32 25.64
CA ALA A 44 -0.28 11.43 24.73
C ALA A 44 0.02 11.03 23.27
N ALA A 45 1.08 10.22 23.04
CA ALA A 45 1.44 9.70 21.74
C ALA A 45 0.30 8.88 21.11
N GLY A 46 -0.30 7.96 21.87
CA GLY A 46 -1.41 7.14 21.38
C GLY A 46 -2.66 7.97 21.05
N ARG A 47 -3.01 8.94 21.90
CA ARG A 47 -4.17 9.84 21.64
C ARG A 47 -3.94 10.74 20.43
N LEU A 48 -2.74 11.28 20.28
CA LEU A 48 -2.38 12.12 19.14
C LEU A 48 -2.43 11.30 17.82
N ALA A 49 -1.81 10.13 17.80
CA ALA A 49 -1.80 9.27 16.62
C ALA A 49 -3.23 8.84 16.21
N GLU A 50 -4.07 8.47 17.17
CA GLU A 50 -5.49 8.16 16.93
C GLU A 50 -6.25 9.37 16.38
N GLY A 51 -6.09 10.55 17.00
CA GLY A 51 -6.75 11.78 16.54
C GLY A 51 -6.36 12.15 15.11
N ILE A 52 -5.07 12.10 14.78
CA ILE A 52 -4.55 12.37 13.45
C ILE A 52 -5.08 11.35 12.43
N ALA A 53 -5.19 10.08 12.81
CA ALA A 53 -5.74 9.07 11.92
C ALA A 53 -7.22 9.34 11.58
N TRP A 54 -8.04 9.74 12.56
CA TRP A 54 -9.44 10.12 12.29
C TRP A 54 -9.56 11.40 11.46
N VAL A 55 -8.67 12.37 11.67
CA VAL A 55 -8.58 13.56 10.78
C VAL A 55 -8.24 13.11 9.36
N SER A 56 -7.32 12.17 9.18
CA SER A 56 -6.98 11.62 7.85
C SER A 56 -8.18 10.92 7.19
N VAL A 57 -9.01 10.19 7.96
CA VAL A 57 -10.26 9.60 7.45
C VAL A 57 -11.22 10.68 6.98
N ALA A 58 -11.45 11.72 7.79
CA ALA A 58 -12.35 12.81 7.44
C ALA A 58 -11.86 13.53 6.16
N CYS A 59 -10.57 13.85 6.08
CA CYS A 59 -9.97 14.47 4.90
C CYS A 59 -10.09 13.58 3.65
N ALA A 60 -9.80 12.28 3.76
CA ALA A 60 -9.95 11.33 2.66
C ALA A 60 -11.41 11.24 2.18
N THR A 61 -12.35 11.21 3.11
CA THR A 61 -13.80 11.17 2.79
C THR A 61 -14.25 12.44 2.08
N VAL A 62 -13.88 13.61 2.60
CA VAL A 62 -14.21 14.90 2.00
C VAL A 62 -13.58 15.02 0.60
N ALA A 63 -12.29 14.70 0.46
CA ALA A 63 -11.61 14.76 -0.84
C ALA A 63 -12.22 13.83 -1.87
N THR A 64 -12.57 12.58 -1.47
CA THR A 64 -13.23 11.63 -2.37
C THR A 64 -14.64 12.09 -2.75
N ALA A 65 -15.42 12.63 -1.80
CA ALA A 65 -16.75 13.16 -2.08
C ALA A 65 -16.70 14.35 -3.06
N LEU A 66 -15.77 15.29 -2.85
CA LEU A 66 -15.57 16.42 -3.76
C LEU A 66 -15.15 15.94 -5.16
N TRP A 67 -14.25 14.95 -5.23
CA TRP A 67 -13.83 14.36 -6.48
C TRP A 67 -15.00 13.72 -7.24
N VAL A 68 -15.83 12.92 -6.57
CA VAL A 68 -17.01 12.26 -7.17
C VAL A 68 -18.05 13.26 -7.65
N LEU A 69 -18.29 14.32 -6.86
CA LEU A 69 -19.34 15.30 -7.15
C LEU A 69 -18.94 16.28 -8.26
N PHE A 70 -17.70 16.71 -8.30
CA PHE A 70 -17.28 17.84 -9.11
C PHE A 70 -16.27 17.50 -10.21
N ALA A 71 -15.22 16.70 -9.91
CA ALA A 71 -14.11 16.53 -10.86
C ALA A 71 -14.37 15.41 -11.88
N LYS A 72 -14.76 14.20 -11.44
CA LYS A 72 -14.99 12.99 -12.27
C LYS A 72 -13.82 12.56 -13.19
N SER A 73 -12.76 13.35 -13.25
CA SER A 73 -11.49 13.10 -13.94
C SER A 73 -10.33 13.02 -12.94
N PRO A 74 -9.20 12.40 -13.27
CA PRO A 74 -8.03 12.42 -12.40
C PRO A 74 -7.62 13.85 -12.07
N VAL A 75 -7.42 14.13 -10.77
CA VAL A 75 -6.94 15.43 -10.27
C VAL A 75 -5.51 15.26 -9.82
N GLU A 76 -4.63 16.11 -10.32
CA GLU A 76 -3.20 16.13 -10.01
C GLU A 76 -2.78 17.49 -9.47
N ALA A 77 -2.00 17.47 -8.40
CA ALA A 77 -1.36 18.65 -7.85
C ALA A 77 0.09 18.31 -7.51
N THR A 78 1.03 18.98 -8.16
CA THR A 78 2.46 18.74 -7.99
C THR A 78 3.14 19.97 -7.38
N ILE A 79 4.10 19.74 -6.48
CA ILE A 79 4.85 20.83 -5.83
C ILE A 79 5.98 21.32 -6.74
N THR A 80 6.49 20.44 -7.62
CA THR A 80 7.63 20.72 -8.48
C THR A 80 7.23 20.64 -9.95
N SER A 81 7.80 21.48 -10.78
CA SER A 81 7.61 21.45 -12.25
C SER A 81 8.01 20.11 -12.88
N ALA A 82 8.89 19.36 -12.22
CA ALA A 82 9.33 18.05 -12.68
C ALA A 82 8.43 16.88 -12.18
N HIS A 83 7.30 17.15 -11.55
CA HIS A 83 6.33 16.16 -11.03
C HIS A 83 6.93 15.09 -10.07
N TRP A 84 8.00 15.44 -9.34
CA TRP A 84 8.69 14.50 -8.45
C TRP A 84 7.90 14.20 -7.19
N ILE A 85 7.22 15.22 -6.66
CA ILE A 85 6.42 15.13 -5.44
C ILE A 85 5.09 15.83 -5.69
N GLY A 86 4.01 15.13 -5.40
CA GLY A 86 2.68 15.65 -5.60
C GLY A 86 1.60 14.66 -5.15
N ILE A 87 0.42 14.90 -5.62
CA ILE A 87 -0.78 14.10 -5.33
C ILE A 87 -1.53 13.86 -6.63
N ARG A 88 -1.93 12.61 -6.84
CA ARG A 88 -2.86 12.19 -7.88
C ARG A 88 -4.05 11.48 -7.24
N LEU A 89 -5.23 12.02 -7.46
CA LEU A 89 -6.50 11.42 -7.04
C LEU A 89 -7.28 10.96 -8.26
N ASP A 90 -7.45 9.66 -8.40
CA ASP A 90 -8.31 8.99 -9.36
C ASP A 90 -9.19 7.95 -8.65
N ALA A 91 -10.03 7.23 -9.38
CA ALA A 91 -10.96 6.26 -8.79
C ALA A 91 -10.24 5.19 -7.94
N LEU A 92 -9.10 4.67 -8.42
CA LEU A 92 -8.32 3.68 -7.69
C LEU A 92 -7.72 4.26 -6.42
N SER A 93 -7.05 5.43 -6.53
CA SER A 93 -6.46 6.08 -5.36
C SER A 93 -7.50 6.51 -4.33
N ALA A 94 -8.68 6.97 -4.75
CA ALA A 94 -9.76 7.35 -3.85
C ALA A 94 -10.26 6.15 -3.01
N ILE A 95 -10.53 5.02 -3.65
CA ILE A 95 -10.99 3.79 -2.96
C ILE A 95 -9.92 3.30 -1.98
N ILE A 96 -8.66 3.21 -2.41
CA ILE A 96 -7.59 2.68 -1.59
C ILE A 96 -7.21 3.66 -0.48
N LEU A 97 -7.25 4.98 -0.72
CA LEU A 97 -7.01 6.01 0.29
C LEU A 97 -8.02 5.90 1.44
N LEU A 98 -9.32 5.81 1.12
CA LEU A 98 -10.38 5.63 2.13
C LEU A 98 -10.14 4.37 2.95
N LEU A 99 -9.83 3.25 2.29
CA LEU A 99 -9.54 1.98 2.95
C LEU A 99 -8.35 2.08 3.89
N VAL A 100 -7.24 2.65 3.44
CA VAL A 100 -5.99 2.76 4.21
C VAL A 100 -6.17 3.70 5.41
N CYS A 101 -6.82 4.85 5.22
CA CYS A 101 -7.09 5.79 6.32
C CYS A 101 -8.02 5.15 7.36
N PHE A 102 -9.11 4.52 6.94
CA PHE A 102 -10.08 3.87 7.83
C PHE A 102 -9.44 2.72 8.62
N MET A 103 -8.76 1.80 7.94
CA MET A 103 -8.07 0.69 8.60
C MET A 103 -6.95 1.18 9.51
N GLY A 104 -6.20 2.20 9.08
CA GLY A 104 -5.17 2.86 9.90
C GLY A 104 -5.72 3.43 11.20
N ALA A 105 -6.87 4.11 11.16
CA ALA A 105 -7.53 4.67 12.34
C ALA A 105 -7.98 3.57 13.32
N ILE A 106 -8.58 2.51 12.84
CA ILE A 106 -9.01 1.36 13.67
C ILE A 106 -7.79 0.69 14.32
N ILE A 107 -6.72 0.44 13.54
CA ILE A 107 -5.52 -0.22 14.04
C ILE A 107 -4.81 0.66 15.08
N LEU A 108 -4.71 1.98 14.86
CA LEU A 108 -4.11 2.91 15.83
C LEU A 108 -4.93 3.02 17.12
N ARG A 109 -6.26 3.05 17.01
CA ARG A 109 -7.17 3.00 18.17
C ARG A 109 -6.97 1.72 18.99
N PHE A 110 -6.91 0.57 18.33
CA PHE A 110 -6.64 -0.72 18.99
C PHE A 110 -5.26 -0.73 19.64
N SER A 111 -4.23 -0.23 18.94
CA SER A 111 -2.84 -0.19 19.41
C SER A 111 -2.68 0.59 20.70
N LYS A 112 -3.45 1.67 20.88
CA LYS A 112 -3.42 2.51 22.10
C LYS A 112 -3.75 1.69 23.35
N ASN A 113 -4.77 0.83 23.26
CA ASN A 113 -5.18 -0.02 24.38
C ASN A 113 -4.27 -1.25 24.52
N TYR A 114 -3.90 -1.87 23.39
CA TYR A 114 -3.05 -3.06 23.35
C TYR A 114 -1.66 -2.85 23.94
N LEU A 115 -1.05 -1.67 23.74
CA LEU A 115 0.27 -1.32 24.23
C LEU A 115 0.24 -0.42 25.49
N ALA A 116 -0.90 -0.35 26.18
CA ALA A 116 -1.03 0.47 27.38
C ALA A 116 -0.05 -0.02 28.45
N GLY A 117 0.88 0.85 28.87
CA GLY A 117 1.93 0.53 29.85
C GLY A 117 3.26 0.07 29.28
N ASP A 118 3.38 -0.13 27.95
CA ASP A 118 4.66 -0.45 27.32
C ASP A 118 5.56 0.79 27.25
N GLU A 119 6.82 0.68 27.70
CA GLU A 119 7.80 1.76 27.72
C GLU A 119 8.15 2.27 26.31
N LYS A 120 8.09 1.40 25.30
CA LYS A 120 8.42 1.71 23.90
C LYS A 120 7.22 2.12 23.06
N GLN A 121 6.07 2.40 23.69
CA GLN A 121 4.82 2.74 22.99
C GLN A 121 4.98 3.94 22.03
N GLY A 122 5.71 4.98 22.39
CA GLY A 122 5.98 6.13 21.52
C GLY A 122 6.77 5.75 20.26
N HIS A 123 7.76 4.86 20.39
CA HIS A 123 8.52 4.31 19.26
C HIS A 123 7.62 3.50 18.31
N PHE A 124 6.68 2.74 18.87
CA PHE A 124 5.70 1.99 18.08
C PHE A 124 4.82 2.92 17.24
N PHE A 125 4.19 3.93 17.86
CA PHE A 125 3.33 4.89 17.14
C PHE A 125 4.08 5.66 16.07
N LYS A 126 5.35 6.03 16.32
CA LYS A 126 6.20 6.64 15.31
C LYS A 126 6.27 5.78 14.04
N TRP A 127 6.67 4.52 14.16
CA TRP A 127 6.84 3.66 12.99
C TRP A 127 5.52 3.25 12.35
N MET A 128 4.45 3.15 13.14
CA MET A 128 3.10 2.93 12.63
C MET A 128 2.66 4.10 11.72
N CYS A 129 2.85 5.35 12.19
CA CYS A 129 2.52 6.55 11.41
C CYS A 129 3.41 6.71 10.18
N VAL A 130 4.72 6.41 10.28
CA VAL A 130 5.63 6.39 9.11
C VAL A 130 5.14 5.40 8.06
N THR A 131 4.76 4.20 8.50
CA THR A 131 4.32 3.16 7.58
C THR A 131 3.00 3.53 6.90
N LEU A 132 2.01 4.03 7.65
CA LEU A 132 0.73 4.48 7.11
C LEU A 132 0.92 5.67 6.17
N GLY A 133 1.74 6.66 6.55
CA GLY A 133 2.06 7.81 5.72
C GLY A 133 2.75 7.42 4.41
N ALA A 134 3.66 6.44 4.45
CA ALA A 134 4.30 5.90 3.26
C ALA A 134 3.30 5.19 2.33
N VAL A 135 2.34 4.42 2.89
CA VAL A 135 1.28 3.79 2.08
C VAL A 135 0.39 4.86 1.43
N ILE A 136 -0.01 5.89 2.17
CA ILE A 136 -0.80 7.01 1.63
C ILE A 136 -0.02 7.73 0.53
N ALA A 137 1.27 8.04 0.74
CA ALA A 137 2.12 8.69 -0.25
C ALA A 137 2.29 7.83 -1.52
N MET A 138 2.33 6.50 -1.39
CA MET A 138 2.38 5.57 -2.52
C MET A 138 1.07 5.56 -3.30
N VAL A 139 -0.07 5.56 -2.60
CA VAL A 139 -1.41 5.53 -3.22
C VAL A 139 -1.69 6.82 -3.98
N LEU A 140 -1.23 7.95 -3.44
CA LEU A 140 -1.41 9.28 -4.03
C LEU A 140 -0.25 9.71 -4.94
N ALA A 141 0.70 8.82 -5.25
CA ALA A 141 1.85 9.17 -6.07
C ALA A 141 1.44 9.58 -7.50
N PRO A 142 1.79 10.80 -7.96
CA PRO A 142 1.54 11.22 -9.33
C PRO A 142 2.57 10.65 -10.31
N GLY A 143 3.77 10.32 -9.82
CA GLY A 143 4.89 9.90 -10.65
C GLY A 143 5.67 8.70 -10.13
N LEU A 144 6.52 8.17 -11.00
CA LEU A 144 7.31 6.96 -10.77
C LEU A 144 8.24 7.08 -9.57
N VAL A 145 8.92 8.22 -9.41
CA VAL A 145 9.91 8.44 -8.33
C VAL A 145 9.25 8.41 -6.97
N GLN A 146 8.17 9.19 -6.77
CA GLN A 146 7.44 9.18 -5.49
C GLN A 146 6.90 7.79 -5.19
N PHE A 147 6.37 7.10 -6.19
CA PHE A 147 5.86 5.73 -6.02
C PHE A 147 6.93 4.79 -5.49
N VAL A 148 8.13 4.76 -6.09
CA VAL A 148 9.24 3.90 -5.66
C VAL A 148 9.72 4.27 -4.26
N LEU A 149 9.92 5.56 -3.97
CA LEU A 149 10.38 6.01 -2.65
C LEU A 149 9.38 5.61 -1.56
N ALA A 150 8.09 5.82 -1.81
CA ALA A 150 7.03 5.44 -0.89
C ALA A 150 6.92 3.90 -0.74
N TRP A 151 7.06 3.15 -1.83
CA TRP A 151 7.12 1.68 -1.82
C TRP A 151 8.26 1.15 -0.93
N ILE A 152 9.46 1.72 -1.06
CA ILE A 152 10.61 1.37 -0.22
C ILE A 152 10.34 1.76 1.24
N ALA A 153 9.79 2.97 1.48
CA ALA A 153 9.48 3.46 2.82
C ALA A 153 8.46 2.57 3.55
N THR A 154 7.43 2.05 2.85
CA THR A 154 6.48 1.10 3.45
C THR A 154 7.17 -0.17 3.95
N SER A 155 8.14 -0.67 3.18
CA SER A 155 8.91 -1.87 3.53
C SER A 155 9.82 -1.66 4.73
N LEU A 156 10.46 -0.48 4.80
CA LEU A 156 11.33 -0.09 5.92
C LEU A 156 10.53 0.13 7.21
N GLY A 157 9.41 0.85 7.11
CA GLY A 157 8.53 1.08 8.25
C GLY A 157 8.01 -0.23 8.86
N LEU A 158 7.49 -1.12 8.01
CA LEU A 158 7.05 -2.44 8.45
C LEU A 158 8.19 -3.28 9.05
N HIS A 159 9.41 -3.21 8.49
CA HIS A 159 10.54 -3.93 9.06
C HIS A 159 10.81 -3.50 10.51
N LYS A 160 10.78 -2.19 10.80
CA LYS A 160 10.94 -1.66 12.16
C LYS A 160 9.82 -2.09 13.12
N LEU A 161 8.60 -2.22 12.62
CA LEU A 161 7.47 -2.71 13.41
C LEU A 161 7.56 -4.21 13.69
N LEU A 162 8.03 -5.02 12.75
CA LEU A 162 8.21 -6.46 12.95
C LEU A 162 9.25 -6.80 14.00
N ILE A 163 10.34 -6.02 14.08
CA ILE A 163 11.42 -6.21 15.07
C ILE A 163 11.14 -5.49 16.39
N TYR A 164 9.89 -5.13 16.69
CA TYR A 164 9.52 -4.44 17.92
C TYR A 164 9.89 -5.23 19.18
N PHE A 165 9.72 -6.56 19.15
CA PHE A 165 10.20 -7.48 20.17
C PHE A 165 11.47 -8.19 19.70
N PRO A 166 12.67 -7.67 20.04
CA PRO A 166 13.95 -8.17 19.50
C PRO A 166 14.29 -9.57 20.01
N ASP A 167 13.73 -9.98 21.16
CA ASP A 167 14.04 -11.28 21.81
C ASP A 167 13.36 -12.47 21.11
N ARG A 168 12.46 -12.21 20.16
CA ARG A 168 11.75 -13.25 19.40
C ARG A 168 12.52 -13.64 18.15
N LEU A 169 13.49 -14.58 18.29
CA LEU A 169 14.40 -15.02 17.20
C LEU A 169 13.66 -15.42 15.91
N GLY A 170 12.53 -16.13 16.01
CA GLY A 170 11.75 -16.52 14.84
C GLY A 170 11.26 -15.31 14.03
N THR A 171 10.73 -14.28 14.70
CA THR A 171 10.27 -13.05 14.05
C THR A 171 11.45 -12.25 13.47
N LEU A 172 12.60 -12.24 14.13
CA LEU A 172 13.81 -11.58 13.64
C LEU A 172 14.32 -12.22 12.34
N LEU A 173 14.42 -13.54 12.29
CA LEU A 173 14.83 -14.27 11.09
C LEU A 173 13.85 -14.04 9.92
N SER A 174 12.55 -14.08 10.19
CA SER A 174 11.51 -13.84 9.19
C SER A 174 11.52 -12.41 8.67
N SER A 175 11.77 -11.42 9.54
CA SER A 175 11.91 -10.04 9.13
C SER A 175 13.11 -9.82 8.21
N ARG A 176 14.23 -10.55 8.44
CA ARG A 176 15.41 -10.54 7.55
C ARG A 176 15.11 -11.18 6.21
N LYS A 177 14.45 -12.36 6.17
CA LYS A 177 14.01 -13.01 4.92
C LYS A 177 13.10 -12.06 4.11
N LYS A 178 12.09 -11.48 4.77
CA LYS A 178 11.22 -10.48 4.16
C LYS A 178 12.00 -9.28 3.62
N SER A 179 12.96 -8.78 4.38
CA SER A 179 13.79 -7.64 3.95
C SER A 179 14.57 -7.96 2.68
N LEU A 180 15.14 -9.16 2.57
CA LEU A 180 15.87 -9.60 1.38
C LEU A 180 14.94 -9.63 0.16
N PHE A 181 13.78 -10.31 0.25
CA PHE A 181 12.82 -10.37 -0.86
C PHE A 181 12.33 -8.97 -1.27
N ASN A 182 12.07 -8.10 -0.28
CA ASN A 182 11.66 -6.73 -0.58
C ASN A 182 12.76 -5.94 -1.29
N ARG A 183 14.06 -6.10 -0.92
CA ARG A 183 15.18 -5.42 -1.62
C ARG A 183 15.30 -5.85 -3.07
N VAL A 184 15.13 -7.15 -3.34
CA VAL A 184 15.11 -7.65 -4.72
C VAL A 184 13.90 -7.06 -5.48
N GLY A 185 12.70 -7.06 -4.87
CA GLY A 185 11.51 -6.45 -5.46
C GLY A 185 11.64 -4.94 -5.69
N ASP A 186 12.27 -4.22 -4.77
CA ASP A 186 12.56 -2.79 -4.93
C ASP A 186 13.50 -2.53 -6.10
N LEU A 187 14.55 -3.35 -6.27
CA LEU A 187 15.46 -3.25 -7.41
C LEU A 187 14.74 -3.51 -8.73
N CYS A 188 13.92 -4.55 -8.80
CA CYS A 188 13.11 -4.83 -9.98
C CYS A 188 12.22 -3.64 -10.36
N LEU A 189 11.59 -3.01 -9.38
CA LEU A 189 10.72 -1.86 -9.62
C LEU A 189 11.51 -0.63 -10.07
N ILE A 190 12.67 -0.37 -9.47
CA ILE A 190 13.57 0.73 -9.87
C ILE A 190 13.99 0.56 -11.33
N VAL A 191 14.44 -0.64 -11.71
CA VAL A 191 14.91 -0.92 -13.09
C VAL A 191 13.74 -0.82 -14.06
N ALA A 192 12.56 -1.37 -13.73
CA ALA A 192 11.38 -1.30 -14.59
C ALA A 192 10.93 0.17 -14.82
N PHE A 193 10.87 0.97 -13.77
CA PHE A 193 10.45 2.36 -13.86
C PHE A 193 11.49 3.25 -14.54
N SER A 194 12.78 2.97 -14.36
CA SER A 194 13.83 3.61 -15.18
C SER A 194 13.68 3.27 -16.65
N GLY A 195 13.32 2.03 -16.99
CA GLY A 195 13.01 1.63 -18.36
C GLY A 195 11.81 2.38 -18.94
N ILE A 196 10.72 2.54 -18.18
CA ILE A 196 9.57 3.34 -18.61
C ILE A 196 10.00 4.81 -18.87
N TYR A 197 10.79 5.36 -17.96
CA TYR A 197 11.29 6.73 -18.11
C TYR A 197 12.19 6.90 -19.35
N THR A 198 13.04 5.93 -19.66
CA THR A 198 13.90 6.00 -20.86
C THR A 198 13.11 5.90 -22.18
N ILE A 199 11.96 5.23 -22.16
CA ILE A 199 11.10 5.09 -23.34
C ILE A 199 10.28 6.37 -23.58
N TYR A 200 9.62 6.88 -22.54
CA TYR A 200 8.65 7.97 -22.67
C TYR A 200 9.20 9.35 -22.31
N GLY A 201 10.36 9.45 -21.66
CA GLY A 201 10.98 10.72 -21.26
C GLY A 201 10.24 11.46 -20.15
N VAL A 202 9.15 10.90 -19.60
CA VAL A 202 8.31 11.49 -18.58
C VAL A 202 8.16 10.54 -17.38
N GLN A 203 7.98 11.11 -16.20
CA GLN A 203 7.79 10.33 -14.97
C GLN A 203 6.37 10.38 -14.41
N ASP A 204 5.55 11.26 -14.91
CA ASP A 204 4.16 11.43 -14.52
C ASP A 204 3.32 10.25 -15.02
N LEU A 205 2.56 9.60 -14.11
CA LEU A 205 1.76 8.42 -14.42
C LEU A 205 0.62 8.73 -15.39
N GLY A 206 0.05 9.94 -15.34
CA GLY A 206 -1.02 10.35 -16.25
C GLY A 206 -0.52 10.40 -17.68
N HIS A 207 0.58 11.13 -17.92
CA HIS A 207 1.20 11.22 -19.23
C HIS A 207 1.71 9.87 -19.74
N ILE A 208 2.29 9.03 -18.87
CA ILE A 208 2.70 7.66 -19.22
C ILE A 208 1.51 6.84 -19.69
N PHE A 209 0.38 6.86 -18.96
CA PHE A 209 -0.80 6.07 -19.31
C PHE A 209 -1.47 6.57 -20.59
N GLU A 210 -1.42 7.88 -20.87
CA GLU A 210 -1.85 8.43 -22.15
C GLU A 210 -0.92 8.00 -23.29
N ALA A 211 0.39 8.15 -23.13
CA ALA A 211 1.37 7.75 -24.12
C ALA A 211 1.27 6.26 -24.46
N VAL A 212 1.09 5.40 -23.47
CA VAL A 212 0.90 3.96 -23.63
C VAL A 212 -0.36 3.63 -24.46
N ARG A 213 -1.44 4.41 -24.33
CA ARG A 213 -2.66 4.21 -25.15
C ARG A 213 -2.41 4.45 -26.65
N PHE A 214 -1.56 5.41 -26.98
CA PHE A 214 -1.27 5.77 -28.38
C PHE A 214 -0.08 4.99 -28.94
N GLU A 215 0.93 4.68 -28.12
CA GLU A 215 2.21 4.11 -28.52
C GLU A 215 2.54 2.78 -27.79
N GLY A 216 1.53 2.01 -27.44
CA GLY A 216 1.70 0.76 -26.70
C GLY A 216 2.61 -0.27 -27.36
N SER A 217 2.82 -0.17 -28.67
CA SER A 217 3.76 -1.02 -29.43
C SER A 217 5.21 -0.86 -28.94
N LEU A 218 5.61 0.31 -28.43
CA LEU A 218 6.95 0.51 -27.88
C LEU A 218 7.20 -0.36 -26.64
N LEU A 219 6.19 -0.57 -25.79
CA LEU A 219 6.30 -1.47 -24.64
C LEU A 219 6.37 -2.95 -25.06
N GLY A 220 5.74 -3.32 -26.17
CA GLY A 220 5.83 -4.69 -26.71
C GLY A 220 7.28 -5.12 -26.97
N ASN A 221 8.10 -4.21 -27.48
CA ASN A 221 9.53 -4.44 -27.69
C ASN A 221 10.36 -4.44 -26.38
N HIS A 222 9.80 -3.95 -25.26
CA HIS A 222 10.43 -3.87 -23.94
C HIS A 222 9.66 -4.70 -22.91
N ALA A 223 9.21 -5.89 -23.29
CA ALA A 223 8.43 -6.80 -22.44
C ALA A 223 9.08 -7.08 -21.07
N TRP A 224 10.41 -6.99 -20.96
CA TRP A 224 11.14 -7.15 -19.70
C TRP A 224 10.66 -6.20 -18.58
N ILE A 225 10.12 -5.03 -18.92
CA ILE A 225 9.54 -4.07 -17.96
C ILE A 225 8.35 -4.72 -17.23
N GLY A 226 7.41 -5.29 -17.98
CA GLY A 226 6.26 -5.99 -17.39
C GLY A 226 6.67 -7.18 -16.52
N TRP A 227 7.68 -7.95 -16.96
CA TRP A 227 8.22 -9.06 -16.17
C TRP A 227 8.80 -8.61 -14.84
N LEU A 228 9.56 -7.51 -14.81
CA LEU A 228 10.14 -6.97 -13.58
C LEU A 228 9.07 -6.43 -12.62
N ILE A 229 8.04 -5.74 -13.14
CA ILE A 229 6.92 -5.25 -12.31
C ILE A 229 6.19 -6.43 -11.65
N ILE A 230 5.87 -7.47 -12.43
CA ILE A 230 5.17 -8.66 -11.93
C ILE A 230 6.03 -9.43 -10.93
N PHE A 231 7.32 -9.59 -11.19
CA PHE A 231 8.22 -10.23 -10.24
C PHE A 231 8.32 -9.46 -8.91
N GLY A 232 8.41 -8.13 -8.98
CA GLY A 232 8.34 -7.27 -7.79
C GLY A 232 7.02 -7.43 -7.00
N ALA A 233 5.89 -7.55 -7.71
CA ALA A 233 4.58 -7.79 -7.09
C ALA A 233 4.49 -9.16 -6.40
N ILE A 234 5.02 -10.22 -7.02
CA ILE A 234 5.10 -11.58 -6.48
C ILE A 234 5.89 -11.60 -5.17
N LEU A 235 7.06 -10.96 -5.14
CA LEU A 235 7.92 -10.88 -3.96
C LEU A 235 7.24 -10.10 -2.81
N LYS A 236 6.55 -9.01 -3.12
CA LYS A 236 5.87 -8.17 -2.13
C LYS A 236 4.66 -8.86 -1.52
N SER A 237 3.89 -9.61 -2.32
CA SER A 237 2.63 -10.26 -1.91
C SER A 237 2.81 -11.70 -1.40
N ALA A 238 4.02 -12.08 -0.99
CA ALA A 238 4.31 -13.41 -0.42
C ALA A 238 3.74 -14.58 -1.24
N GLN A 239 4.01 -14.58 -2.56
CA GLN A 239 3.59 -15.67 -3.43
C GLN A 239 4.54 -16.86 -3.39
N PHE A 240 4.05 -18.06 -3.72
CA PHE A 240 4.89 -19.23 -3.88
C PHE A 240 5.96 -18.99 -4.98
N PRO A 241 7.23 -19.36 -4.72
CA PRO A 241 7.79 -20.01 -3.54
C PRO A 241 8.27 -19.03 -2.43
N PHE A 242 8.09 -17.72 -2.56
CA PHE A 242 8.62 -16.67 -1.69
C PHE A 242 7.73 -16.33 -0.48
N HIS A 243 6.76 -17.17 -0.13
CA HIS A 243 5.73 -16.93 0.90
C HIS A 243 6.18 -17.20 2.34
N THR A 244 7.25 -17.96 2.55
CA THR A 244 7.60 -18.58 3.85
C THR A 244 7.85 -17.57 4.98
N TRP A 245 8.23 -16.33 4.65
CA TRP A 245 8.45 -15.29 5.65
C TRP A 245 7.18 -14.85 6.36
N LEU A 246 6.01 -14.95 5.71
CA LEU A 246 4.76 -14.38 6.24
C LEU A 246 4.21 -15.14 7.46
N PRO A 247 4.06 -16.49 7.45
CA PRO A 247 3.62 -17.23 8.61
C PRO A 247 4.55 -17.14 9.81
N ASP A 248 5.85 -16.94 9.56
CA ASP A 248 6.85 -16.86 10.61
C ASP A 248 6.87 -15.49 11.32
N THR A 249 6.18 -14.46 10.79
CA THR A 249 6.06 -13.13 11.42
C THR A 249 4.98 -13.06 12.50
N MET A 250 4.28 -14.14 12.81
CA MET A 250 3.15 -14.14 13.78
C MET A 250 3.54 -13.83 15.22
N GLY A 251 4.84 -13.80 15.53
CA GLY A 251 5.36 -13.30 16.80
C GLY A 251 5.33 -11.77 16.95
N ALA A 252 5.03 -11.01 15.91
CA ALA A 252 4.89 -9.56 15.98
C ALA A 252 3.66 -9.14 16.81
N PRO A 253 3.60 -7.87 17.31
CA PRO A 253 2.41 -7.35 17.97
C PRO A 253 1.16 -7.48 17.10
N THR A 254 0.02 -7.79 17.71
CA THR A 254 -1.25 -7.99 16.96
C THR A 254 -1.61 -6.81 16.04
N PRO A 255 -1.46 -5.54 16.45
CA PRO A 255 -1.72 -4.41 15.54
C PRO A 255 -0.81 -4.40 14.30
N VAL A 256 0.46 -4.85 14.45
CA VAL A 256 1.39 -4.97 13.30
C VAL A 256 0.93 -6.07 12.35
N SER A 257 0.48 -7.20 12.90
CA SER A 257 -0.10 -8.27 12.09
C SER A 257 -1.34 -7.80 11.34
N ALA A 258 -2.25 -7.06 12.01
CA ALA A 258 -3.42 -6.47 11.36
C ALA A 258 -3.02 -5.52 10.22
N LEU A 259 -2.08 -4.58 10.45
CA LEU A 259 -1.60 -3.66 9.43
C LEU A 259 -0.96 -4.40 8.23
N MET A 260 -0.15 -5.42 8.53
CA MET A 260 0.54 -6.19 7.50
C MET A 260 -0.45 -6.96 6.62
N HIS A 261 -1.37 -7.71 7.23
CA HIS A 261 -2.29 -8.60 6.52
C HIS A 261 -3.49 -7.88 5.89
N ALA A 262 -3.96 -6.79 6.50
CA ALA A 262 -5.05 -6.00 5.96
C ALA A 262 -4.59 -4.87 5.01
N GLY A 263 -3.30 -4.54 4.99
CA GLY A 263 -2.78 -3.39 4.25
C GLY A 263 -1.58 -3.72 3.37
N ILE A 264 -0.41 -3.86 3.97
CA ILE A 264 0.87 -3.82 3.24
C ILE A 264 1.07 -4.98 2.28
N ILE A 265 0.57 -6.18 2.61
CA ILE A 265 0.68 -7.36 1.76
C ILE A 265 -0.09 -7.18 0.43
N ASN A 266 -1.13 -6.35 0.43
CA ASN A 266 -1.92 -6.02 -0.76
C ASN A 266 -1.15 -5.13 -1.75
N GLY A 267 0.01 -4.59 -1.33
CA GLY A 267 0.80 -3.65 -2.14
C GLY A 267 1.23 -4.20 -3.50
N GLY A 268 1.50 -5.52 -3.61
CA GLY A 268 1.81 -6.13 -4.92
C GLY A 268 0.62 -6.15 -5.85
N GLY A 269 -0.58 -6.50 -5.36
CA GLY A 269 -1.81 -6.42 -6.15
C GLY A 269 -2.15 -4.97 -6.53
N TYR A 270 -1.99 -4.03 -5.61
CA TYR A 270 -2.13 -2.61 -5.90
C TYR A 270 -1.17 -2.15 -7.02
N LEU A 271 0.10 -2.57 -6.97
CA LEU A 271 1.09 -2.27 -8.02
C LEU A 271 0.62 -2.78 -9.39
N VAL A 272 0.15 -4.04 -9.46
CA VAL A 272 -0.33 -4.64 -10.72
C VAL A 272 -1.55 -3.89 -11.26
N VAL A 273 -2.52 -3.56 -10.40
CA VAL A 273 -3.70 -2.80 -10.80
C VAL A 273 -3.31 -1.38 -11.24
N ARG A 274 -2.43 -0.68 -10.50
CA ARG A 274 -1.97 0.68 -10.85
C ARG A 274 -1.24 0.71 -12.18
N MET A 275 -0.40 -0.29 -12.44
CA MET A 275 0.37 -0.40 -13.67
C MET A 275 -0.33 -1.21 -14.76
N SER A 276 -1.61 -1.52 -14.60
CA SER A 276 -2.37 -2.31 -15.59
C SER A 276 -2.33 -1.74 -17.00
N PRO A 277 -2.37 -0.40 -17.25
CA PRO A 277 -2.22 0.13 -18.61
C PRO A 277 -0.91 -0.25 -19.29
N VAL A 278 0.16 -0.40 -18.52
CA VAL A 278 1.48 -0.84 -19.01
C VAL A 278 1.50 -2.37 -19.17
N LEU A 279 0.94 -3.10 -18.21
CA LEU A 279 1.03 -4.57 -18.14
C LEU A 279 0.20 -5.28 -19.19
N VAL A 280 -0.88 -4.69 -19.72
CA VAL A 280 -1.69 -5.28 -20.80
C VAL A 280 -0.89 -5.47 -22.09
N HIS A 281 0.21 -4.72 -22.27
CA HIS A 281 1.14 -4.89 -23.39
C HIS A 281 2.16 -6.02 -23.19
N THR A 282 2.12 -6.71 -22.02
CA THR A 282 2.99 -7.85 -21.72
C THR A 282 2.14 -9.06 -21.28
N PRO A 283 1.32 -9.62 -22.16
CA PRO A 283 0.36 -10.68 -21.81
C PRO A 283 1.04 -11.93 -21.24
N GLY A 284 2.23 -12.28 -21.73
CA GLY A 284 3.00 -13.41 -21.19
C GLY A 284 3.31 -13.28 -19.68
N ALA A 285 3.64 -12.08 -19.23
CA ALA A 285 3.89 -11.82 -17.82
C ALA A 285 2.59 -11.92 -16.99
N LEU A 286 1.45 -11.43 -17.51
CA LEU A 286 0.15 -11.59 -16.86
C LEU A 286 -0.27 -13.05 -16.76
N HIS A 287 -0.05 -13.87 -17.79
CA HIS A 287 -0.34 -15.32 -17.75
C HIS A 287 0.47 -16.02 -16.67
N VAL A 288 1.78 -15.71 -16.55
CA VAL A 288 2.61 -16.28 -15.46
C VAL A 288 2.12 -15.80 -14.09
N LEU A 289 1.70 -14.54 -13.96
CA LEU A 289 1.10 -14.04 -12.73
C LEU A 289 -0.16 -14.83 -12.35
N ALA A 290 -1.03 -15.13 -13.33
CA ALA A 290 -2.22 -15.95 -13.12
C ALA A 290 -1.87 -17.36 -12.62
N ILE A 291 -0.89 -18.00 -13.25
CA ILE A 291 -0.43 -19.35 -12.88
C ILE A 291 0.15 -19.35 -11.45
N VAL A 292 1.07 -18.42 -11.15
CA VAL A 292 1.66 -18.30 -9.81
C VAL A 292 0.60 -18.00 -8.77
N GLY A 293 -0.37 -17.12 -9.08
CA GLY A 293 -1.51 -16.82 -8.23
C GLY A 293 -2.37 -18.05 -7.93
N ALA A 294 -2.72 -18.81 -8.97
CA ALA A 294 -3.50 -20.05 -8.82
C ALA A 294 -2.78 -21.10 -7.96
N ILE A 295 -1.51 -21.38 -8.25
CA ILE A 295 -0.69 -22.32 -7.48
C ILE A 295 -0.63 -21.88 -6.01
N THR A 296 -0.39 -20.57 -5.77
CA THR A 296 -0.32 -20.02 -4.41
C THR A 296 -1.65 -20.17 -3.68
N ALA A 297 -2.77 -19.87 -4.36
CA ALA A 297 -4.11 -19.95 -3.76
C ALA A 297 -4.44 -21.38 -3.32
N VAL A 298 -4.19 -22.37 -4.18
CA VAL A 298 -4.45 -23.78 -3.88
C VAL A 298 -3.52 -24.27 -2.77
N TYR A 299 -2.20 -24.09 -2.93
CA TYR A 299 -1.21 -24.53 -1.96
C TYR A 299 -1.48 -23.96 -0.56
N ALA A 300 -1.64 -22.63 -0.47
CA ALA A 300 -1.82 -22.00 0.83
C ALA A 300 -3.18 -22.35 1.50
N SER A 301 -4.23 -22.58 0.71
CA SER A 301 -5.52 -23.07 1.23
C SER A 301 -5.40 -24.47 1.83
N MET A 302 -4.68 -25.37 1.18
CA MET A 302 -4.43 -26.72 1.71
C MET A 302 -3.61 -26.68 3.00
N VAL A 303 -2.55 -25.88 3.04
CA VAL A 303 -1.71 -25.74 4.24
C VAL A 303 -2.47 -25.06 5.37
N MET A 304 -3.36 -24.11 5.09
CA MET A 304 -4.21 -23.44 6.07
C MET A 304 -5.03 -24.45 6.88
N LEU A 305 -5.60 -25.47 6.24
CA LEU A 305 -6.45 -26.49 6.90
C LEU A 305 -5.68 -27.37 7.89
N SER A 306 -4.35 -27.49 7.73
CA SER A 306 -3.50 -28.30 8.62
C SER A 306 -2.90 -27.51 9.79
N GLN A 307 -3.17 -26.20 9.90
CA GLN A 307 -2.59 -25.38 10.96
C GLN A 307 -3.35 -25.51 12.28
N THR A 308 -2.62 -25.75 13.35
CA THR A 308 -3.18 -25.82 14.73
C THR A 308 -3.29 -24.45 15.39
N SER A 309 -2.52 -23.46 14.95
CA SER A 309 -2.55 -22.09 15.47
C SER A 309 -3.46 -21.20 14.63
N VAL A 310 -4.43 -20.53 15.27
CA VAL A 310 -5.36 -19.60 14.62
C VAL A 310 -4.60 -18.48 13.86
N LYS A 311 -3.57 -17.88 14.47
CA LYS A 311 -2.75 -16.84 13.81
C LYS A 311 -2.03 -17.38 12.58
N ARG A 312 -1.49 -18.60 12.62
CA ARG A 312 -0.85 -19.22 11.45
C ARG A 312 -1.85 -19.57 10.37
N ALA A 313 -3.01 -20.11 10.73
CA ALA A 313 -4.10 -20.35 9.79
C ALA A 313 -4.53 -19.05 9.09
N LEU A 314 -4.69 -17.94 9.83
CA LEU A 314 -4.99 -16.63 9.26
C LEU A 314 -3.89 -16.11 8.33
N ALA A 315 -2.60 -16.39 8.61
CA ALA A 315 -1.49 -16.04 7.73
C ALA A 315 -1.55 -16.81 6.41
N TYR A 316 -1.74 -18.14 6.44
CA TYR A 316 -1.91 -18.94 5.22
C TYR A 316 -3.18 -18.58 4.46
N SER A 317 -4.27 -18.28 5.16
CA SER A 317 -5.47 -17.70 4.53
C SER A 317 -5.17 -16.40 3.79
N THR A 318 -4.29 -15.54 4.32
CA THR A 318 -3.87 -14.32 3.62
C THR A 318 -3.06 -14.65 2.37
N ILE A 319 -2.11 -15.60 2.43
CA ILE A 319 -1.34 -16.05 1.26
C ILE A 319 -2.27 -16.56 0.16
N ALA A 320 -3.25 -17.40 0.53
CA ALA A 320 -4.24 -17.92 -0.41
C ALA A 320 -5.05 -16.80 -1.09
N GLN A 321 -5.54 -15.84 -0.31
CA GLN A 321 -6.32 -14.70 -0.82
C GLN A 321 -5.48 -13.78 -1.70
N MET A 322 -4.20 -13.55 -1.36
CA MET A 322 -3.29 -12.81 -2.24
C MET A 322 -3.00 -13.56 -3.53
N GLY A 323 -2.88 -14.90 -3.48
CA GLY A 323 -2.79 -15.74 -4.68
C GLY A 323 -4.01 -15.57 -5.57
N PHE A 324 -5.21 -15.63 -4.98
CA PHE A 324 -6.47 -15.45 -5.71
C PHE A 324 -6.59 -14.04 -6.32
N MET A 325 -6.20 -13.00 -5.59
CA MET A 325 -6.18 -11.62 -6.10
C MET A 325 -5.21 -11.48 -7.29
N LEU A 326 -4.00 -12.05 -7.21
CA LEU A 326 -3.04 -12.00 -8.32
C LEU A 326 -3.48 -12.86 -9.50
N LEU A 327 -4.20 -13.97 -9.29
CA LEU A 327 -4.88 -14.70 -10.35
C LEU A 327 -5.88 -13.79 -11.09
N GLN A 328 -6.73 -13.06 -10.36
CA GLN A 328 -7.66 -12.11 -10.97
C GLN A 328 -6.93 -11.05 -11.80
N CYS A 329 -5.83 -10.49 -11.26
CA CYS A 329 -4.99 -9.55 -12.00
C CYS A 329 -4.40 -10.17 -13.28
N GLY A 330 -3.88 -11.39 -13.19
CA GLY A 330 -3.28 -12.10 -14.32
C GLY A 330 -4.28 -12.46 -15.43
N LEU A 331 -5.56 -12.61 -15.06
CA LEU A 331 -6.68 -12.80 -16.01
C LEU A 331 -7.21 -11.46 -16.56
N GLY A 332 -6.63 -10.32 -16.20
CA GLY A 332 -7.09 -9.00 -16.64
C GLY A 332 -8.32 -8.47 -15.87
N ALA A 333 -8.81 -9.20 -14.86
CA ALA A 333 -9.97 -8.81 -14.07
C ALA A 333 -9.60 -7.81 -12.96
N PHE A 334 -8.97 -6.68 -13.30
CA PHE A 334 -8.40 -5.70 -12.37
C PHE A 334 -9.44 -5.10 -11.43
N HIS A 335 -10.66 -4.84 -11.91
CA HIS A 335 -11.74 -4.33 -11.08
C HIS A 335 -12.19 -5.31 -10.00
N LEU A 336 -12.20 -6.62 -10.30
CA LEU A 336 -12.49 -7.66 -9.31
C LEU A 336 -11.35 -7.78 -8.30
N ALA A 337 -10.10 -7.60 -8.73
CA ALA A 337 -8.95 -7.56 -7.82
C ALA A 337 -9.03 -6.38 -6.84
N VAL A 338 -9.49 -5.20 -7.27
CA VAL A 338 -9.74 -4.05 -6.37
C VAL A 338 -10.83 -4.37 -5.35
N LEU A 339 -11.97 -4.93 -5.80
CA LEU A 339 -13.05 -5.34 -4.89
C LEU A 339 -12.54 -6.37 -3.87
N HIS A 340 -11.79 -7.36 -4.34
CA HIS A 340 -11.16 -8.38 -3.48
C HIS A 340 -10.22 -7.73 -2.46
N LEU A 341 -9.37 -6.79 -2.88
CA LEU A 341 -8.45 -6.06 -2.00
C LEU A 341 -9.19 -5.35 -0.88
N VAL A 342 -10.29 -4.65 -1.20
CA VAL A 342 -11.10 -3.94 -0.19
C VAL A 342 -11.76 -4.92 0.79
N ALA A 343 -12.45 -5.92 0.29
CA ALA A 343 -13.13 -6.92 1.12
C ALA A 343 -12.15 -7.68 2.00
N HIS A 344 -11.01 -8.13 1.43
CA HIS A 344 -9.95 -8.82 2.15
C HIS A 344 -9.36 -7.96 3.28
N SER A 345 -9.08 -6.68 3.02
CA SER A 345 -8.52 -5.76 4.02
C SER A 345 -9.45 -5.59 5.23
N LEU A 346 -10.74 -5.39 5.00
CA LEU A 346 -11.74 -5.25 6.06
C LEU A 346 -11.87 -6.54 6.87
N TYR A 347 -12.02 -7.67 6.20
CA TYR A 347 -12.16 -8.98 6.85
C TYR A 347 -10.91 -9.34 7.67
N LYS A 348 -9.72 -9.22 7.07
CA LYS A 348 -8.46 -9.58 7.75
C LYS A 348 -8.12 -8.64 8.90
N GLY A 349 -8.37 -7.35 8.73
CA GLY A 349 -8.23 -6.40 9.84
C GLY A 349 -9.06 -6.81 11.05
N HIS A 350 -10.34 -7.10 10.83
CA HIS A 350 -11.22 -7.58 11.89
C HIS A 350 -10.72 -8.90 12.50
N ALA A 351 -10.40 -9.91 11.68
CA ALA A 351 -9.98 -11.23 12.16
C ALA A 351 -8.69 -11.17 13.01
N PHE A 352 -7.68 -10.41 12.59
CA PHE A 352 -6.45 -10.26 13.36
C PHE A 352 -6.64 -9.49 14.66
N LEU A 353 -7.41 -8.39 14.65
CA LEU A 353 -7.67 -7.60 15.85
C LEU A 353 -8.48 -8.41 16.87
N SER A 354 -9.45 -9.20 16.43
CA SER A 354 -10.24 -10.08 17.30
C SER A 354 -9.38 -11.16 17.96
N CYS A 355 -8.38 -11.72 17.29
CA CYS A 355 -7.44 -12.68 17.87
C CYS A 355 -6.48 -12.07 18.91
N GLY A 356 -6.39 -10.76 19.03
CA GLY A 356 -5.52 -10.09 19.99
C GLY A 356 -6.22 -9.59 21.24
N SER A 357 -7.54 -9.70 21.30
CA SER A 357 -8.38 -9.32 22.45
C SER A 357 -8.72 -10.52 23.35
N ALA A 358 -8.40 -11.72 22.92
CA ALA A 358 -8.46 -12.95 23.71
C ALA A 358 -7.08 -13.28 24.29
#